data_1eddd1cd3aa97e275dfee3f11960edc8
#
_entry.id   1eddd1cd3aa97e275dfee3f11960edc8
#
_cell.length_a   1.000
_cell.length_b   1.000
_cell.length_c   1.000
_cell.angle_alpha   90.00
_cell.angle_beta   90.00
_cell.angle_gamma   90.00
#
_symmetry.space_group_name_H-M   'P 1'
#
loop_
_entity.id
_entity.type
_entity.pdbx_description
1 polymer ?
#
loop_
_entity_poly.entity_id
_entity_poly.type
_entity_poly.pdbx_seq_one_letter_code
_entity_poly.pdbx_strand_id
1 'polypeptide(L)'
;MNDETKTEFKDLVIADKKFQSRLIIGTGKYADFETMQKAHDLSGAEMVTVAVRRIELDKSKEDSILNFIDTKRYTLLPNTAGCYSVKETVMTCQLAREAGLGNFVKVEVIGDEKTLFPDNEATLEASKILVK
;
A
#
# COMPACT_ATOMS: atom_id res chain seq x y z
N MET A 1 -42.96 -8.16 10.74
CA MET A 1 -41.78 -9.03 10.95
C MET A 1 -40.86 -8.78 9.78
N ASN A 2 -39.91 -7.93 9.97
CA ASN A 2 -38.89 -7.64 8.96
C ASN A 2 -37.69 -8.53 9.23
N ASP A 3 -37.58 -9.57 8.45
CA ASP A 3 -36.35 -10.36 8.35
C ASP A 3 -35.39 -9.52 7.49
N GLU A 4 -34.71 -8.59 8.16
CA GLU A 4 -33.57 -7.92 7.57
C GLU A 4 -32.49 -8.96 7.39
N THR A 5 -32.38 -9.53 6.21
CA THR A 5 -31.23 -10.30 5.78
C THR A 5 -30.00 -9.38 5.89
N LYS A 6 -29.39 -9.36 7.07
CA LYS A 6 -28.05 -8.85 7.23
C LYS A 6 -27.16 -9.64 6.30
N THR A 7 -26.80 -9.05 5.18
CA THR A 7 -25.74 -9.57 4.33
C THR A 7 -24.47 -9.57 5.19
N GLU A 8 -24.14 -10.71 5.81
CA GLU A 8 -22.86 -10.89 6.47
C GLU A 8 -21.78 -10.79 5.38
N PHE A 9 -21.15 -9.65 5.30
CA PHE A 9 -19.97 -9.51 4.46
C PHE A 9 -18.88 -10.41 5.04
N LYS A 10 -18.48 -11.40 4.23
CA LYS A 10 -17.35 -12.26 4.61
C LYS A 10 -16.08 -11.43 4.69
N ASP A 11 -15.20 -11.77 5.62
CA ASP A 11 -13.88 -11.19 5.74
C ASP A 11 -13.13 -11.24 4.39
N LEU A 12 -12.37 -10.20 4.10
CA LEU A 12 -11.44 -10.20 2.99
C LEU A 12 -10.18 -10.98 3.42
N VAL A 13 -9.86 -12.03 2.69
CA VAL A 13 -8.64 -12.82 2.95
C VAL A 13 -7.64 -12.57 1.82
N ILE A 14 -6.47 -12.05 2.17
CA ILE A 14 -5.34 -11.88 1.25
C ILE A 14 -4.15 -12.62 1.83
N ALA A 15 -3.64 -13.61 1.10
CA ALA A 15 -2.67 -14.58 1.60
C ALA A 15 -3.17 -15.23 2.91
N ASP A 16 -2.46 -15.06 4.00
CA ASP A 16 -2.78 -15.60 5.32
C ASP A 16 -3.45 -14.58 6.26
N LYS A 17 -3.66 -13.34 5.79
CA LYS A 17 -4.29 -12.26 6.58
C LYS A 17 -5.77 -12.08 6.27
N LYS A 18 -6.54 -11.89 7.34
CA LYS A 18 -7.95 -11.54 7.29
C LYS A 18 -8.14 -10.06 7.58
N PHE A 19 -9.02 -9.42 6.83
CA PHE A 19 -9.41 -8.02 6.98
C PHE A 19 -10.93 -7.93 7.05
N GLN A 20 -11.45 -7.20 8.02
CA GLN A 20 -12.88 -6.89 8.12
C GLN A 20 -13.25 -5.77 7.16
N SER A 21 -12.36 -4.80 6.99
CA SER A 21 -12.54 -3.71 6.03
C SER A 21 -12.00 -4.08 4.64
N ARG A 22 -12.77 -3.75 3.61
CA ARG A 22 -12.33 -3.87 2.21
C ARG A 22 -11.72 -2.59 1.66
N LEU A 23 -11.65 -1.54 2.50
CA LEU A 23 -11.06 -0.27 2.15
C LEU A 23 -9.55 -0.31 2.38
N ILE A 24 -8.80 0.03 1.34
CA ILE A 24 -7.36 0.33 1.42
C ILE A 24 -7.22 1.84 1.28
N ILE A 25 -6.63 2.50 2.27
CA ILE A 25 -6.50 3.94 2.28
C ILE A 25 -5.09 4.38 1.89
N GLY A 26 -4.99 5.53 1.22
CA GLY A 26 -3.71 6.09 0.78
C GLY A 26 -3.12 7.08 1.78
N THR A 27 -1.89 7.52 1.48
CA THR A 27 -1.12 8.47 2.29
C THR A 27 -0.79 9.77 1.56
N GLY A 28 -1.23 9.92 0.31
CA GLY A 28 -0.91 11.07 -0.52
C GLY A 28 -1.91 12.21 -0.43
N LYS A 29 -1.42 13.44 -0.62
CA LYS A 29 -2.21 14.68 -0.80
C LYS A 29 -3.02 15.15 0.42
N TYR A 30 -2.70 14.70 1.61
CA TYR A 30 -3.21 15.33 2.82
C TYR A 30 -2.48 16.64 3.09
N ALA A 31 -3.16 17.57 3.75
CA ALA A 31 -2.58 18.87 4.09
C ALA A 31 -1.38 18.73 5.05
N ASP A 32 -1.49 17.79 5.98
CA ASP A 32 -0.46 17.43 6.95
C ASP A 32 -0.65 15.99 7.44
N PHE A 33 0.32 15.48 8.20
CA PHE A 33 0.27 14.11 8.73
C PHE A 33 -0.78 13.91 9.82
N GLU A 34 -1.11 14.93 10.56
CA GLU A 34 -2.16 14.86 11.59
C GLU A 34 -3.54 14.67 10.94
N THR A 35 -3.82 15.40 9.88
CA THR A 35 -5.04 15.22 9.07
C THR A 35 -5.09 13.83 8.45
N MET A 36 -3.96 13.33 7.94
CA MET A 36 -3.84 11.98 7.43
C MET A 36 -4.19 10.92 8.51
N GLN A 37 -3.60 11.04 9.70
CA GLN A 37 -3.90 10.11 10.81
C GLN A 37 -5.39 10.10 11.16
N LYS A 38 -6.00 11.28 11.29
CA LYS A 38 -7.44 11.39 11.58
C LYS A 38 -8.29 10.72 10.49
N ALA A 39 -7.93 10.91 9.22
CA ALA A 39 -8.63 10.26 8.10
C ALA A 39 -8.47 8.74 8.15
N HIS A 40 -7.27 8.23 8.45
CA HIS A 40 -7.03 6.80 8.62
C HIS A 40 -7.88 6.22 9.76
N ASP A 41 -7.89 6.88 10.90
CA ASP A 41 -8.63 6.42 12.09
C ASP A 41 -10.14 6.38 11.87
N LEU A 42 -10.68 7.38 11.19
CA LEU A 42 -12.11 7.49 10.92
C LEU A 42 -12.58 6.57 9.78
N SER A 43 -11.68 6.19 8.88
CA SER A 43 -12.01 5.36 7.71
C SER A 43 -12.39 3.92 8.05
N GLY A 44 -11.91 3.40 9.18
CA GLY A 44 -12.01 1.98 9.53
C GLY A 44 -11.17 1.06 8.64
N ALA A 45 -10.31 1.60 7.77
CA ALA A 45 -9.39 0.79 6.97
C ALA A 45 -8.37 0.08 7.86
N GLU A 46 -7.98 -1.13 7.46
CA GLU A 46 -6.97 -1.93 8.15
C GLU A 46 -5.68 -2.03 7.34
N MET A 47 -5.68 -1.53 6.11
CA MET A 47 -4.53 -1.51 5.21
C MET A 47 -4.28 -0.09 4.69
N VAL A 48 -3.02 0.33 4.74
CA VAL A 48 -2.58 1.66 4.30
C VAL A 48 -1.49 1.50 3.25
N THR A 49 -1.69 2.11 2.07
CA THR A 49 -0.69 2.08 1.00
C THR A 49 0.27 3.26 1.11
N VAL A 50 1.55 2.98 0.90
CA VAL A 50 2.64 3.95 0.95
C VAL A 50 3.54 3.81 -0.28
N ALA A 51 3.87 4.92 -0.92
CA ALA A 51 4.77 4.91 -2.06
C ALA A 51 6.24 4.82 -1.57
N VAL A 52 6.90 3.69 -1.86
CA VAL A 52 8.27 3.43 -1.36
C VAL A 52 9.25 4.54 -1.75
N ARG A 53 9.18 5.03 -2.96
CA ARG A 53 10.05 6.11 -3.46
C ARG A 53 9.87 7.46 -2.77
N ARG A 54 8.76 7.63 -2.02
CA ARG A 54 8.43 8.88 -1.30
C ARG A 54 8.63 8.74 0.21
N ILE A 55 9.01 7.56 0.68
CA ILE A 55 9.22 7.32 2.10
C ILE A 55 10.65 7.66 2.46
N GLU A 56 10.81 8.45 3.51
CA GLU A 56 12.06 8.51 4.24
C GLU A 56 12.15 7.25 5.12
N LEU A 57 13.01 6.31 4.73
CA LEU A 57 13.19 5.04 5.43
C LEU A 57 13.91 5.20 6.76
N ASP A 58 14.61 6.31 6.96
CA ASP A 58 15.22 6.65 8.22
C ASP A 58 14.17 7.19 9.21
N LYS A 59 13.69 6.28 10.06
CA LYS A 59 12.69 6.61 11.10
C LYS A 59 13.22 7.55 12.18
N SER A 60 14.53 7.83 12.23
CA SER A 60 15.11 8.81 13.16
C SER A 60 14.76 10.24 12.74
N LYS A 61 14.36 10.47 11.50
CA LYS A 61 13.88 11.76 11.03
C LYS A 61 12.45 12.00 11.47
N GLU A 62 12.21 13.11 12.12
CA GLU A 62 10.90 13.50 12.66
C GLU A 62 9.82 13.58 11.56
N ASP A 63 10.22 13.93 10.34
CA ASP A 63 9.32 14.10 9.18
C ASP A 63 9.00 12.81 8.41
N SER A 64 9.45 11.63 8.90
CA SER A 64 9.10 10.38 8.23
C SER A 64 7.61 10.07 8.38
N ILE A 65 6.91 9.89 7.26
CA ILE A 65 5.50 9.49 7.25
C ILE A 65 5.24 8.21 8.05
N LEU A 66 6.24 7.33 8.15
CA LEU A 66 6.14 6.08 8.91
C LEU A 66 5.97 6.31 10.41
N ASN A 67 6.36 7.48 10.92
CA ASN A 67 6.16 7.84 12.33
C ASN A 67 4.68 8.17 12.64
N PHE A 68 3.89 8.43 11.60
CA PHE A 68 2.47 8.78 11.70
C PHE A 68 1.53 7.63 11.34
N ILE A 69 2.07 6.42 11.09
CA ILE A 69 1.28 5.23 10.81
C ILE A 69 1.57 4.18 11.88
N ASP A 70 0.56 3.82 12.66
CA ASP A 70 0.68 2.76 13.66
C ASP A 70 0.71 1.38 12.97
N THR A 71 1.91 0.84 12.80
CA THR A 71 2.13 -0.46 12.14
C THR A 71 1.65 -1.67 12.97
N LYS A 72 1.24 -1.47 14.21
CA LYS A 72 0.57 -2.51 15.01
C LYS A 72 -0.92 -2.62 14.64
N ARG A 73 -1.51 -1.51 14.23
CA ARG A 73 -2.91 -1.41 13.85
C ARG A 73 -3.12 -1.61 12.35
N TYR A 74 -2.26 -1.02 11.53
CA TYR A 74 -2.39 -1.05 10.07
C TYR A 74 -1.40 -2.00 9.43
N THR A 75 -1.89 -2.77 8.45
CA THR A 75 -1.02 -3.48 7.52
C THR A 75 -0.54 -2.51 6.46
N LEU A 76 0.77 -2.37 6.31
CA LEU A 76 1.34 -1.56 5.25
C LEU A 76 1.23 -2.29 3.90
N LEU A 77 0.89 -1.53 2.87
CA LEU A 77 0.90 -1.94 1.48
C LEU A 77 1.84 -1.03 0.69
N PRO A 78 3.16 -1.28 0.72
CA PRO A 78 4.10 -0.54 -0.10
C PRO A 78 3.72 -0.61 -1.57
N ASN A 79 3.87 0.50 -2.29
CA ASN A 79 3.62 0.54 -3.72
C ASN A 79 4.83 1.07 -4.50
N THR A 80 4.88 0.71 -5.77
CA THR A 80 5.98 1.04 -6.68
C THR A 80 5.67 2.25 -7.56
N ALA A 81 4.88 3.19 -7.06
CA ALA A 81 4.58 4.43 -7.77
C ALA A 81 5.87 5.15 -8.19
N GLY A 82 5.93 5.53 -9.46
CA GLY A 82 7.09 6.18 -10.05
C GLY A 82 8.16 5.23 -10.59
N CYS A 83 7.92 3.91 -10.66
CA CYS A 83 8.78 2.95 -11.33
C CYS A 83 8.40 2.79 -12.80
N TYR A 84 9.38 2.79 -13.70
CA TYR A 84 9.19 2.74 -15.14
C TYR A 84 9.77 1.47 -15.80
N SER A 85 10.34 0.56 -15.04
CA SER A 85 10.88 -0.69 -15.53
C SER A 85 10.68 -1.84 -14.56
N VAL A 86 10.72 -3.07 -15.09
CA VAL A 86 10.67 -4.31 -14.29
C VAL A 86 11.77 -4.31 -13.23
N LYS A 87 13.00 -4.01 -13.62
CA LYS A 87 14.15 -4.01 -12.70
C LYS A 87 13.95 -3.03 -11.54
N GLU A 88 13.55 -1.81 -11.84
CA GLU A 88 13.33 -0.76 -10.86
C GLU A 88 12.20 -1.14 -9.89
N THR A 89 11.11 -1.70 -10.42
CA THR A 89 9.96 -2.17 -9.64
C THR A 89 10.35 -3.29 -8.67
N VAL A 90 11.05 -4.30 -9.17
CA VAL A 90 11.51 -5.43 -8.33
C VAL A 90 12.46 -4.95 -7.24
N MET A 91 13.44 -4.12 -7.58
CA MET A 91 14.37 -3.54 -6.59
C MET A 91 13.65 -2.72 -5.53
N THR A 92 12.66 -1.93 -5.92
CA THR A 92 11.85 -1.12 -4.99
C THR A 92 11.06 -2.00 -4.03
N CYS A 93 10.46 -3.09 -4.49
CA CYS A 93 9.75 -4.04 -3.63
C CYS A 93 10.71 -4.77 -2.67
N GLN A 94 11.88 -5.18 -3.14
CA GLN A 94 12.89 -5.81 -2.30
C GLN A 94 13.39 -4.86 -1.20
N LEU A 95 13.64 -3.60 -1.56
CA LEU A 95 14.02 -2.56 -0.61
C LEU A 95 12.94 -2.36 0.46
N ALA A 96 11.67 -2.32 0.07
CA ALA A 96 10.55 -2.19 1.01
C ALA A 96 10.52 -3.35 2.02
N ARG A 97 10.71 -4.58 1.55
CA ARG A 97 10.78 -5.77 2.42
C ARG A 97 11.97 -5.72 3.37
N GLU A 98 13.16 -5.40 2.87
CA GLU A 98 14.37 -5.27 3.69
C GLU A 98 14.28 -4.16 4.72
N ALA A 99 13.56 -3.07 4.39
CA ALA A 99 13.27 -1.99 5.33
C ALA A 99 12.20 -2.34 6.38
N GLY A 100 11.65 -3.55 6.35
CA GLY A 100 10.65 -4.03 7.33
C GLY A 100 9.23 -3.53 7.07
N LEU A 101 8.89 -3.10 5.84
CA LEU A 101 7.55 -2.65 5.49
C LEU A 101 6.56 -3.81 5.22
N GLY A 102 7.02 -5.06 5.36
CA GLY A 102 6.20 -6.26 5.17
C GLY A 102 6.36 -6.90 3.80
N ASN A 103 5.54 -7.93 3.55
CA ASN A 103 5.60 -8.74 2.33
C ASN A 103 4.49 -8.42 1.31
N PHE A 104 3.54 -7.56 1.68
CA PHE A 104 2.54 -7.09 0.72
C PHE A 104 3.13 -5.98 -0.13
N VAL A 105 2.84 -6.01 -1.43
CA VAL A 105 3.21 -4.94 -2.35
C VAL A 105 2.10 -4.68 -3.36
N LYS A 106 1.89 -3.43 -3.68
CA LYS A 106 1.02 -3.00 -4.78
C LYS A 106 1.90 -2.63 -5.97
N VAL A 107 1.98 -3.56 -6.92
CA VAL A 107 2.89 -3.48 -8.07
C VAL A 107 2.29 -2.62 -9.16
N GLU A 108 3.05 -1.65 -9.65
CA GLU A 108 2.79 -0.93 -10.89
C GLU A 108 4.10 -0.67 -11.62
N VAL A 109 4.05 -0.75 -12.95
CA VAL A 109 5.10 -0.26 -13.84
C VAL A 109 4.46 0.75 -14.77
N ILE A 110 4.97 1.99 -14.79
CA ILE A 110 4.42 3.07 -15.60
C ILE A 110 4.96 2.94 -17.02
N GLY A 111 4.07 2.97 -18.02
CA GLY A 111 4.44 2.92 -19.42
C GLY A 111 4.53 4.30 -20.09
N ASP A 112 3.72 5.25 -19.62
CA ASP A 112 3.68 6.62 -20.17
C ASP A 112 3.74 7.64 -19.03
N GLU A 113 4.74 8.51 -19.08
CA GLU A 113 4.99 9.50 -18.04
C GLU A 113 3.90 10.58 -17.94
N LYS A 114 3.28 10.93 -19.05
CA LYS A 114 2.27 12.01 -19.10
C LYS A 114 0.91 11.54 -18.63
N THR A 115 0.50 10.36 -19.06
CA THR A 115 -0.82 9.80 -18.75
C THR A 115 -0.80 8.91 -17.52
N LEU A 116 0.38 8.44 -17.12
CA LEU A 116 0.61 7.43 -16.08
C LEU A 116 -0.07 6.08 -16.40
N PHE A 117 -0.37 5.81 -17.67
CA PHE A 117 -0.87 4.51 -18.08
C PHE A 117 0.17 3.44 -17.81
N PRO A 118 -0.26 2.28 -17.30
CA PRO A 118 0.66 1.19 -16.94
C PRO A 118 1.22 0.51 -18.18
N ASP A 119 2.45 0.02 -18.05
CA ASP A 119 3.01 -1.03 -18.89
C ASP A 119 2.52 -2.38 -18.34
N ASN A 120 1.52 -2.94 -19.00
CA ASN A 120 0.88 -4.18 -18.52
C ASN A 120 1.83 -5.39 -18.61
N GLU A 121 2.63 -5.48 -19.65
CA GLU A 121 3.59 -6.58 -19.84
C GLU A 121 4.68 -6.52 -18.77
N ALA A 122 5.28 -5.36 -18.57
CA ALA A 122 6.27 -5.14 -17.53
C ALA A 122 5.70 -5.36 -16.11
N THR A 123 4.47 -4.93 -15.86
CA THR A 123 3.79 -5.16 -14.57
C THR A 123 3.60 -6.65 -14.31
N LEU A 124 3.18 -7.41 -15.33
CA LEU A 124 3.02 -8.86 -15.23
C LEU A 124 4.37 -9.56 -15.00
N GLU A 125 5.42 -9.13 -15.71
CA GLU A 125 6.76 -9.69 -15.57
C GLU A 125 7.32 -9.44 -14.16
N ALA A 126 7.24 -8.20 -13.67
CA ALA A 126 7.64 -7.85 -12.31
C ALA A 126 6.89 -8.70 -11.27
N SER A 127 5.58 -8.85 -11.44
CA SER A 127 4.74 -9.66 -10.55
C SER A 127 5.17 -11.12 -10.53
N LYS A 128 5.49 -11.73 -11.68
CA LYS A 128 5.99 -13.11 -11.76
C LYS A 128 7.31 -13.31 -11.02
N ILE A 129 8.15 -12.30 -10.97
CA ILE A 129 9.43 -12.35 -10.22
C ILE A 129 9.16 -12.25 -8.72
N LEU A 130 8.24 -11.37 -8.32
CA LEU A 130 8.00 -11.04 -6.91
C LEU A 130 7.20 -12.12 -6.15
N VAL A 131 6.43 -12.96 -6.82
CA VAL A 131 5.66 -14.05 -6.18
C VAL A 131 6.45 -15.35 -5.96
N LYS A 132 7.71 -15.39 -6.38
CA LYS A 132 8.64 -16.51 -6.16
C LYS A 132 9.36 -16.38 -4.83
#